data_957fbb0e323be2315b3cdb41143ce544
#
_entry.id   957fbb0e323be2315b3cdb41143ce544
#
_cell.length_a   1.000
_cell.length_b   1.000
_cell.length_c   1.000
_cell.angle_alpha   90.00
_cell.angle_beta   90.00
_cell.angle_gamma   90.00
#
_symmetry.space_group_name_H-M   'P 1'
#
loop_
_entity.id
_entity.type
_entity.pdbx_description
1 polymer ?
#
loop_
_entity_poly.entity_id
_entity_poly.type
_entity_poly.pdbx_seq_one_letter_code
_entity_poly.pdbx_strand_id
1 'polypeptide(L)'
;MKLEDIKKLHQKKYRQALGHYLVEGEHLVLELQKAAARQPELNAAELYVTGAYEHWPSPLRTHQVNERQMAQLADTHTPQGILAVVPMPDKSVEPAPKPCQKAIYLHEIQDPGNLGTILRTLAWFGGFRCLLSPGSVDPYNPKVVRASMGAIFHVPIETEVPLDTLNSRYRSVACLDLDGDKLTAESFSRHDCYLFGNEARGVPPEALAQLGATPYT
;
A
#
# COMPACT_ATOMS: atom_id res chain seq x y z
N MET A 1 -19.39 10.43 4.86
CA MET A 1 -19.96 9.47 3.85
C MET A 1 -21.20 8.77 4.43
N LYS A 2 -22.15 8.24 3.59
CA LYS A 2 -23.29 7.44 4.09
C LYS A 2 -22.81 6.05 4.53
N LEU A 3 -23.37 5.50 5.62
CA LEU A 3 -22.96 4.20 6.16
C LEU A 3 -23.08 3.05 5.13
N GLU A 4 -24.10 3.09 4.29
CA GLU A 4 -24.28 2.08 3.23
C GLU A 4 -23.17 2.09 2.16
N ASP A 5 -22.59 3.26 1.88
CA ASP A 5 -21.49 3.38 0.93
C ASP A 5 -20.17 2.95 1.58
N ILE A 6 -19.99 3.22 2.89
CA ILE A 6 -18.84 2.74 3.65
C ILE A 6 -18.76 1.20 3.63
N LYS A 7 -19.89 0.52 3.84
CA LYS A 7 -19.96 -0.96 3.76
C LYS A 7 -19.49 -1.52 2.42
N LYS A 8 -19.68 -0.80 1.33
CA LYS A 8 -19.26 -1.23 -0.01
C LYS A 8 -17.74 -1.17 -0.19
N LEU A 9 -17.01 -0.39 0.63
CA LEU A 9 -15.56 -0.20 0.52
C LEU A 9 -14.74 -1.49 0.78
N HIS A 10 -15.35 -2.55 1.28
CA HIS A 10 -14.73 -3.88 1.35
C HIS A 10 -14.39 -4.43 -0.05
N GLN A 11 -15.06 -3.97 -1.10
CA GLN A 11 -14.86 -4.42 -2.48
C GLN A 11 -14.05 -3.40 -3.29
N LYS A 12 -13.03 -3.89 -4.03
CA LYS A 12 -12.12 -3.06 -4.86
C LYS A 12 -12.88 -2.09 -5.78
N LYS A 13 -13.92 -2.58 -6.47
CA LYS A 13 -14.72 -1.77 -7.41
C LYS A 13 -15.35 -0.52 -6.75
N TYR A 14 -15.79 -0.65 -5.51
CA TYR A 14 -16.42 0.48 -4.80
C TYR A 14 -15.38 1.40 -4.18
N ARG A 15 -14.22 0.89 -3.74
CA ARG A 15 -13.10 1.75 -3.35
C ARG A 15 -12.70 2.66 -4.50
N GLN A 16 -12.56 2.10 -5.70
CA GLN A 16 -12.22 2.87 -6.91
C GLN A 16 -13.32 3.85 -7.32
N ALA A 17 -14.59 3.43 -7.28
CA ALA A 17 -15.72 4.27 -7.67
C ALA A 17 -15.98 5.43 -6.69
N LEU A 18 -15.79 5.19 -5.39
CA LEU A 18 -16.03 6.16 -4.33
C LEU A 18 -14.76 6.92 -3.92
N GLY A 19 -13.58 6.49 -4.39
CA GLY A 19 -12.31 7.12 -4.10
C GLY A 19 -11.88 7.05 -2.63
N HIS A 20 -12.30 6.00 -1.88
CA HIS A 20 -12.02 5.86 -0.45
C HIS A 20 -11.69 4.42 -0.07
N TYR A 21 -10.98 4.24 1.05
CA TYR A 21 -10.70 2.96 1.65
C TYR A 21 -10.84 2.99 3.18
N LEU A 22 -10.81 1.82 3.80
CA LEU A 22 -11.02 1.65 5.24
C LEU A 22 -9.71 1.48 5.99
N VAL A 23 -9.63 2.13 7.14
CA VAL A 23 -8.55 2.01 8.12
C VAL A 23 -9.18 1.65 9.45
N GLU A 24 -8.97 0.42 9.91
CA GLU A 24 -9.65 -0.16 11.07
C GLU A 24 -8.69 -0.38 12.24
N GLY A 25 -9.12 0.06 13.42
CA GLY A 25 -8.43 -0.15 14.69
C GLY A 25 -7.59 1.02 15.16
N GLU A 26 -7.42 1.07 16.48
CA GLU A 26 -6.78 2.18 17.20
C GLU A 26 -5.38 2.51 16.68
N HIS A 27 -4.53 1.49 16.56
CA HIS A 27 -3.15 1.69 16.11
C HIS A 27 -3.08 2.33 14.72
N LEU A 28 -3.89 1.85 13.77
CA LEU A 28 -3.88 2.39 12.41
C LEU A 28 -4.47 3.80 12.33
N VAL A 29 -5.47 4.11 13.16
CA VAL A 29 -6.03 5.45 13.26
C VAL A 29 -5.00 6.42 13.85
N LEU A 30 -4.21 6.01 14.84
CA LEU A 30 -3.09 6.81 15.35
C LEU A 30 -2.03 7.09 14.28
N GLU A 31 -1.66 6.07 13.49
CA GLU A 31 -0.70 6.23 12.39
C GLU A 31 -1.25 7.15 11.28
N LEU A 32 -2.54 7.04 10.97
CA LEU A 32 -3.23 7.96 10.05
C LEU A 32 -3.14 9.41 10.55
N GLN A 33 -3.43 9.67 11.82
CA GLN A 33 -3.38 11.00 12.41
C GLN A 33 -1.96 11.59 12.39
N LYS A 34 -0.94 10.77 12.69
CA LYS A 34 0.47 11.18 12.57
C LYS A 34 0.85 11.52 11.13
N ALA A 35 0.37 10.74 10.17
CA ALA A 35 0.60 11.00 8.74
C ALA A 35 -0.13 12.26 8.28
N ALA A 36 -1.38 12.48 8.69
CA ALA A 36 -2.19 13.65 8.37
C ALA A 36 -1.55 14.98 8.80
N ALA A 37 -0.76 14.98 9.87
CA ALA A 37 0.01 16.14 10.30
C ALA A 37 1.08 16.59 9.27
N ARG A 38 1.47 15.70 8.34
CA ARG A 38 2.50 15.94 7.32
C ARG A 38 1.95 15.88 5.90
N GLN A 39 0.77 15.32 5.72
CA GLN A 39 0.09 15.10 4.44
C GLN A 39 -1.33 15.67 4.52
N PRO A 40 -1.52 16.96 4.15
CA PRO A 40 -2.78 17.67 4.33
C PRO A 40 -3.99 16.98 3.66
N GLU A 41 -3.76 16.23 2.58
CA GLU A 41 -4.80 15.46 1.88
C GLU A 41 -5.47 14.41 2.76
N LEU A 42 -4.77 13.87 3.75
CA LEU A 42 -5.32 12.91 4.70
C LEU A 42 -6.27 13.55 5.73
N ASN A 43 -6.28 14.88 5.86
CA ASN A 43 -7.23 15.58 6.73
C ASN A 43 -8.69 15.51 6.20
N ALA A 44 -8.89 15.08 4.96
CA ALA A 44 -10.21 14.79 4.42
C ALA A 44 -10.79 13.44 4.91
N ALA A 45 -10.03 12.65 5.66
CA ALA A 45 -10.51 11.42 6.27
C ALA A 45 -11.60 11.69 7.30
N GLU A 46 -12.55 10.77 7.40
CA GLU A 46 -13.63 10.80 8.39
C GLU A 46 -13.49 9.64 9.38
N LEU A 47 -13.61 9.92 10.66
CA LEU A 47 -13.51 8.93 11.73
C LEU A 47 -14.90 8.50 12.20
N TYR A 48 -15.09 7.22 12.40
CA TYR A 48 -16.31 6.59 12.93
C TYR A 48 -15.95 5.86 14.22
N VAL A 49 -16.66 6.18 15.32
CA VAL A 49 -16.34 5.67 16.66
C VAL A 49 -17.59 5.19 17.37
N THR A 50 -17.43 4.16 18.20
CA THR A 50 -18.47 3.76 19.17
C THR A 50 -18.33 4.54 20.48
N GLY A 51 -19.24 4.35 21.44
CA GLY A 51 -19.18 4.98 22.75
C GLY A 51 -17.86 4.75 23.49
N ALA A 52 -17.17 3.63 23.24
CA ALA A 52 -15.85 3.35 23.83
C ALA A 52 -14.77 4.37 23.40
N TYR A 53 -14.94 5.02 22.27
CA TYR A 53 -14.02 5.98 21.68
C TYR A 53 -14.63 7.38 21.49
N GLU A 54 -15.73 7.72 22.16
CA GLU A 54 -16.40 9.00 21.98
C GLU A 54 -15.52 10.22 22.31
N HIS A 55 -14.56 10.05 23.22
CA HIS A 55 -13.59 11.08 23.64
C HIS A 55 -12.23 10.93 22.95
N TRP A 56 -12.14 10.14 21.88
CA TRP A 56 -10.90 9.98 21.14
C TRP A 56 -10.38 11.32 20.59
N PRO A 57 -9.16 11.73 20.95
CA PRO A 57 -8.59 12.99 20.48
C PRO A 57 -8.29 12.90 18.99
N SER A 58 -8.99 13.65 18.17
CA SER A 58 -8.81 13.61 16.72
C SER A 58 -8.97 14.99 16.08
N PRO A 59 -8.07 15.39 15.18
CA PRO A 59 -8.29 16.55 14.31
C PRO A 59 -9.27 16.24 13.16
N LEU A 60 -9.59 14.96 12.93
CA LEU A 60 -10.46 14.53 11.85
C LEU A 60 -11.92 14.67 12.25
N ARG A 61 -12.78 14.86 11.24
CA ARG A 61 -14.24 14.87 11.46
C ARG A 61 -14.70 13.52 12.00
N THR A 62 -15.28 13.52 13.21
CA THR A 62 -15.68 12.30 13.91
C THR A 62 -17.20 12.14 13.91
N HIS A 63 -17.66 10.91 13.66
CA HIS A 63 -19.04 10.48 13.67
C HIS A 63 -19.24 9.38 14.70
N GLN A 64 -20.26 9.52 15.55
CA GLN A 64 -20.65 8.45 16.46
C GLN A 64 -21.53 7.43 15.76
N VAL A 65 -21.24 6.15 16.01
CA VAL A 65 -22.02 4.99 15.55
C VAL A 65 -22.23 4.03 16.70
N ASN A 66 -23.31 3.25 16.66
CA ASN A 66 -23.51 2.18 17.63
C ASN A 66 -22.74 0.90 17.25
N GLU A 67 -22.60 -0.03 18.21
CA GLU A 67 -21.85 -1.28 18.02
C GLU A 67 -22.35 -2.10 16.81
N ARG A 68 -23.67 -2.14 16.59
CA ARG A 68 -24.25 -2.84 15.44
C ARG A 68 -23.85 -2.21 14.11
N GLN A 69 -23.81 -0.88 14.06
CA GLN A 69 -23.34 -0.15 12.87
C GLN A 69 -21.86 -0.39 12.66
N MET A 70 -21.04 -0.28 13.72
CA MET A 70 -19.61 -0.55 13.65
C MET A 70 -19.33 -1.96 13.13
N ALA A 71 -20.01 -2.98 13.64
CA ALA A 71 -19.87 -4.37 13.17
C ALA A 71 -20.24 -4.54 11.68
N GLN A 72 -21.06 -3.65 11.12
CA GLN A 72 -21.39 -3.66 9.69
C GLN A 72 -20.38 -2.90 8.82
N LEU A 73 -19.60 -1.98 9.41
CA LEU A 73 -18.58 -1.20 8.71
C LEU A 73 -17.23 -1.89 8.72
N ALA A 74 -16.91 -2.64 9.78
CA ALA A 74 -15.64 -3.30 9.98
C ALA A 74 -15.47 -4.54 9.09
N ASP A 75 -14.22 -4.86 8.75
CA ASP A 75 -13.82 -6.09 8.06
C ASP A 75 -13.51 -7.22 9.07
N THR A 76 -13.18 -6.86 10.31
CA THR A 76 -12.89 -7.83 11.38
C THR A 76 -14.18 -8.32 12.06
N HIS A 77 -14.15 -9.58 12.53
CA HIS A 77 -15.29 -10.18 13.27
C HIS A 77 -15.53 -9.50 14.62
N THR A 78 -14.48 -9.00 15.25
CA THR A 78 -14.51 -8.31 16.54
C THR A 78 -13.90 -6.92 16.41
N PRO A 79 -14.66 -5.93 15.90
CA PRO A 79 -14.15 -4.57 15.73
C PRO A 79 -13.77 -3.94 17.06
N GLN A 80 -12.70 -3.16 17.08
CA GLN A 80 -12.29 -2.40 18.27
C GLN A 80 -13.23 -1.23 18.60
N GLY A 81 -14.08 -0.81 17.66
CA GLY A 81 -14.99 0.32 17.88
C GLY A 81 -14.48 1.64 17.31
N ILE A 82 -13.41 1.62 16.52
CA ILE A 82 -12.82 2.78 15.84
C ILE A 82 -12.40 2.43 14.42
N LEU A 83 -12.82 3.26 13.44
CA LEU A 83 -12.58 3.07 12.02
C LEU A 83 -12.49 4.41 11.32
N ALA A 84 -11.57 4.57 10.37
CA ALA A 84 -11.52 5.75 9.50
C ALA A 84 -11.85 5.39 8.05
N VAL A 85 -12.53 6.31 7.38
CA VAL A 85 -12.74 6.33 5.92
C VAL A 85 -11.76 7.34 5.34
N VAL A 86 -10.82 6.87 4.54
CA VAL A 86 -9.68 7.65 4.07
C VAL A 86 -9.79 7.83 2.55
N PRO A 87 -9.58 9.04 2.01
CA PRO A 87 -9.54 9.25 0.57
C PRO A 87 -8.36 8.49 -0.05
N MET A 88 -8.59 7.88 -1.21
CA MET A 88 -7.50 7.27 -2.00
C MET A 88 -6.62 8.39 -2.57
N PRO A 89 -5.30 8.15 -2.69
CA PRO A 89 -4.41 9.08 -3.38
C PRO A 89 -4.91 9.36 -4.79
N ASP A 90 -4.78 10.62 -5.22
CA ASP A 90 -5.11 11.01 -6.58
C ASP A 90 -4.09 10.40 -7.55
N LYS A 91 -4.57 9.52 -8.43
CA LYS A 91 -3.73 8.85 -9.44
C LYS A 91 -3.23 9.81 -10.54
N SER A 92 -3.84 10.98 -10.69
CA SER A 92 -3.41 11.99 -11.66
C SER A 92 -2.17 12.74 -11.20
N VAL A 93 -1.88 12.71 -9.91
CA VAL A 93 -0.68 13.32 -9.32
C VAL A 93 0.36 12.22 -9.15
N GLU A 94 1.20 12.01 -10.17
CA GLU A 94 2.40 11.21 -9.97
C GLU A 94 3.25 11.86 -8.87
N PRO A 95 3.53 11.15 -7.76
CA PRO A 95 4.46 11.69 -6.78
C PRO A 95 5.81 11.88 -7.47
N ALA A 96 6.24 13.15 -7.59
CA ALA A 96 7.52 13.46 -8.19
C ALA A 96 8.61 12.56 -7.59
N PRO A 97 9.42 11.86 -8.41
CA PRO A 97 10.47 11.01 -7.90
C PRO A 97 11.42 11.88 -7.07
N LYS A 98 11.50 11.58 -5.78
CA LYS A 98 12.49 12.24 -4.92
C LYS A 98 13.88 11.83 -5.40
N PRO A 99 14.85 12.75 -5.46
CA PRO A 99 16.22 12.41 -5.78
C PRO A 99 16.69 11.24 -4.91
N CYS A 100 17.34 10.23 -5.52
CA CYS A 100 17.85 9.03 -4.85
C CYS A 100 16.80 8.04 -4.31
N GLN A 101 15.53 8.16 -4.71
CA GLN A 101 14.51 7.17 -4.33
C GLN A 101 14.59 5.94 -5.25
N LYS A 102 14.84 4.77 -4.64
CA LYS A 102 14.85 3.48 -5.33
C LYS A 102 13.45 2.90 -5.46
N ALA A 103 13.22 2.09 -6.49
CA ALA A 103 11.94 1.42 -6.69
C ALA A 103 12.00 -0.06 -6.29
N ILE A 104 10.96 -0.53 -5.66
CA ILE A 104 10.65 -1.95 -5.50
C ILE A 104 9.46 -2.25 -6.39
N TYR A 105 9.68 -3.08 -7.42
CA TYR A 105 8.63 -3.54 -8.31
C TYR A 105 8.20 -4.95 -7.92
N LEU A 106 6.91 -5.12 -7.69
CA LEU A 106 6.31 -6.40 -7.32
C LEU A 106 5.47 -6.92 -8.48
N HIS A 107 5.93 -8.01 -9.10
CA HIS A 107 5.27 -8.64 -10.23
C HIS A 107 4.18 -9.60 -9.77
N GLU A 108 2.91 -9.24 -10.00
CA GLU A 108 1.73 -10.04 -9.67
C GLU A 108 1.70 -10.59 -8.23
N ILE A 109 2.12 -9.78 -7.27
CA ILE A 109 2.02 -10.17 -5.85
C ILE A 109 0.55 -10.42 -5.47
N GLN A 110 0.26 -11.60 -4.89
CA GLN A 110 -1.11 -12.03 -4.60
C GLN A 110 -1.47 -11.99 -3.12
N ASP A 111 -0.51 -12.28 -2.23
CA ASP A 111 -0.80 -12.37 -0.81
C ASP A 111 -0.84 -10.99 -0.15
N PRO A 112 -1.96 -10.62 0.52
CA PRO A 112 -2.08 -9.34 1.21
C PRO A 112 -1.11 -9.17 2.38
N GLY A 113 -0.75 -10.25 3.06
CA GLY A 113 0.21 -10.26 4.17
C GLY A 113 1.62 -9.95 3.69
N ASN A 114 2.03 -10.57 2.57
CA ASN A 114 3.31 -10.31 1.93
C ASN A 114 3.43 -8.84 1.51
N LEU A 115 2.43 -8.30 0.81
CA LEU A 115 2.45 -6.88 0.43
C LEU A 115 2.52 -5.98 1.65
N GLY A 116 1.72 -6.22 2.69
CA GLY A 116 1.76 -5.43 3.92
C GLY A 116 3.13 -5.48 4.61
N THR A 117 3.76 -6.65 4.66
CA THR A 117 5.10 -6.84 5.24
C THR A 117 6.18 -6.11 4.44
N ILE A 118 6.11 -6.18 3.12
CA ILE A 118 7.02 -5.43 2.23
C ILE A 118 6.87 -3.92 2.48
N LEU A 119 5.65 -3.39 2.51
CA LEU A 119 5.41 -1.97 2.79
C LEU A 119 6.01 -1.54 4.14
N ARG A 120 5.88 -2.37 5.20
CA ARG A 120 6.51 -2.09 6.49
C ARG A 120 8.03 -2.02 6.39
N THR A 121 8.64 -2.93 5.66
CA THR A 121 10.09 -2.96 5.43
C THR A 121 10.54 -1.70 4.69
N LEU A 122 9.82 -1.31 3.64
CA LEU A 122 10.13 -0.10 2.86
C LEU A 122 9.99 1.17 3.69
N ALA A 123 8.96 1.25 4.54
CA ALA A 123 8.77 2.39 5.44
C ALA A 123 9.88 2.48 6.49
N TRP A 124 10.32 1.33 7.01
CA TRP A 124 11.39 1.25 8.02
C TRP A 124 12.74 1.75 7.49
N PHE A 125 13.12 1.29 6.29
CA PHE A 125 14.40 1.71 5.68
C PHE A 125 14.33 3.09 5.02
N GLY A 126 13.15 3.51 4.58
CA GLY A 126 12.97 4.77 3.85
C GLY A 126 13.64 4.81 2.48
N GLY A 127 13.42 5.89 1.72
CA GLY A 127 14.05 6.08 0.41
C GLY A 127 13.55 5.15 -0.71
N PHE A 128 12.43 4.43 -0.50
CA PHE A 128 11.83 3.53 -1.47
C PHE A 128 10.43 3.96 -1.90
N ARG A 129 10.07 3.58 -3.13
CA ARG A 129 8.70 3.55 -3.62
C ARG A 129 8.32 2.12 -4.01
N CYS A 130 7.04 1.79 -3.90
CA CYS A 130 6.50 0.49 -4.28
C CYS A 130 5.73 0.61 -5.60
N LEU A 131 6.08 -0.21 -6.57
CA LEU A 131 5.40 -0.32 -7.86
C LEU A 131 4.72 -1.69 -7.93
N LEU A 132 3.43 -1.71 -8.21
CA LEU A 132 2.64 -2.93 -8.33
C LEU A 132 2.25 -3.15 -9.79
N SER A 133 2.56 -4.33 -10.33
CA SER A 133 2.13 -4.70 -11.68
C SER A 133 0.62 -4.80 -11.79
N PRO A 134 0.06 -4.78 -13.02
CA PRO A 134 -1.29 -5.29 -13.26
C PRO A 134 -1.44 -6.71 -12.69
N GLY A 135 -2.63 -7.02 -12.17
CA GLY A 135 -2.90 -8.32 -11.55
C GLY A 135 -2.42 -8.48 -10.11
N SER A 136 -1.73 -7.51 -9.53
CA SER A 136 -1.34 -7.52 -8.12
C SER A 136 -2.53 -7.28 -7.19
N VAL A 137 -2.42 -7.76 -5.94
CA VAL A 137 -3.39 -7.47 -4.89
C VAL A 137 -3.52 -5.96 -4.68
N ASP A 138 -4.75 -5.50 -4.47
CA ASP A 138 -5.03 -4.08 -4.21
C ASP A 138 -4.40 -3.63 -2.88
N PRO A 139 -3.50 -2.63 -2.86
CA PRO A 139 -2.85 -2.16 -1.63
C PRO A 139 -3.85 -1.58 -0.63
N TYR A 140 -5.01 -1.12 -1.07
CA TYR A 140 -6.08 -0.59 -0.22
C TYR A 140 -7.10 -1.65 0.23
N ASN A 141 -6.81 -2.93 -0.05
CA ASN A 141 -7.56 -4.04 0.55
C ASN A 141 -7.43 -4.00 2.07
N PRO A 142 -8.51 -4.16 2.85
CA PRO A 142 -8.46 -4.08 4.32
C PRO A 142 -7.39 -4.98 4.97
N LYS A 143 -7.13 -6.16 4.39
CA LYS A 143 -6.08 -7.07 4.89
C LYS A 143 -4.67 -6.51 4.66
N VAL A 144 -4.40 -5.86 3.51
CA VAL A 144 -3.12 -5.19 3.23
C VAL A 144 -2.95 -4.01 4.17
N VAL A 145 -3.98 -3.17 4.32
CA VAL A 145 -3.95 -1.99 5.19
C VAL A 145 -3.59 -2.41 6.62
N ARG A 146 -4.25 -3.44 7.16
CA ARG A 146 -3.92 -3.98 8.50
C ARG A 146 -2.50 -4.53 8.57
N ALA A 147 -2.10 -5.35 7.59
CA ALA A 147 -0.76 -5.96 7.58
C ALA A 147 0.35 -4.91 7.44
N SER A 148 0.07 -3.77 6.83
CA SER A 148 1.04 -2.67 6.68
C SER A 148 1.36 -1.95 7.98
N MET A 149 0.52 -2.08 9.02
CA MET A 149 0.71 -1.44 10.33
C MET A 149 0.96 0.08 10.22
N GLY A 150 0.29 0.75 9.26
CA GLY A 150 0.43 2.19 9.00
C GLY A 150 1.48 2.56 7.96
N ALA A 151 2.32 1.64 7.50
CA ALA A 151 3.32 1.91 6.46
C ALA A 151 2.70 2.42 5.14
N ILE A 152 1.44 2.07 4.88
CA ILE A 152 0.68 2.53 3.71
C ILE A 152 0.57 4.05 3.60
N PHE A 153 0.69 4.79 4.71
CA PHE A 153 0.67 6.25 4.72
C PHE A 153 2.03 6.88 4.42
N HIS A 154 3.11 6.10 4.40
CA HIS A 154 4.49 6.60 4.30
C HIS A 154 5.22 6.18 3.04
N VAL A 155 4.86 5.03 2.45
CA VAL A 155 5.48 4.51 1.23
C VAL A 155 4.67 4.99 0.03
N PRO A 156 5.28 5.70 -0.93
CA PRO A 156 4.62 6.00 -2.20
C PRO A 156 4.32 4.70 -2.96
N ILE A 157 3.06 4.47 -3.30
CA ILE A 157 2.60 3.27 -3.99
C ILE A 157 2.02 3.68 -5.35
N GLU A 158 2.49 3.03 -6.40
CA GLU A 158 1.95 3.15 -7.75
C GLU A 158 1.39 1.79 -8.18
N THR A 159 0.17 1.76 -8.69
CA THR A 159 -0.54 0.54 -9.09
C THR A 159 -0.69 0.44 -10.59
N GLU A 160 -0.90 -0.78 -11.10
CA GLU A 160 -1.13 -1.05 -12.52
C GLU A 160 0.06 -0.62 -13.40
N VAL A 161 1.30 -0.72 -12.89
CA VAL A 161 2.52 -0.38 -13.63
C VAL A 161 2.91 -1.54 -14.53
N PRO A 162 2.88 -1.40 -15.86
CA PRO A 162 3.29 -2.46 -16.77
C PRO A 162 4.81 -2.73 -16.64
N LEU A 163 5.19 -4.01 -16.69
CA LEU A 163 6.59 -4.45 -16.51
C LEU A 163 7.53 -3.85 -17.57
N ASP A 164 7.10 -3.75 -18.81
CA ASP A 164 7.87 -3.22 -19.95
C ASP A 164 8.19 -1.72 -19.82
N THR A 165 7.46 -0.99 -18.97
CA THR A 165 7.73 0.43 -18.73
C THR A 165 8.95 0.68 -17.85
N LEU A 166 9.48 -0.33 -17.17
CA LEU A 166 10.61 -0.16 -16.24
C LEU A 166 11.87 0.35 -16.93
N ASN A 167 12.16 -0.12 -18.16
CA ASN A 167 13.35 0.30 -18.91
C ASN A 167 13.35 1.78 -19.31
N SER A 168 12.16 2.37 -19.49
CA SER A 168 12.04 3.80 -19.77
C SER A 168 12.14 4.67 -18.52
N ARG A 169 11.93 4.07 -17.34
CA ARG A 169 11.86 4.79 -16.05
C ARG A 169 13.12 4.65 -15.20
N TYR A 170 13.86 3.55 -15.35
CA TYR A 170 15.01 3.20 -14.51
C TYR A 170 16.20 2.80 -15.38
N ARG A 171 17.40 3.24 -14.99
CA ARG A 171 18.65 2.96 -15.75
C ARG A 171 19.09 1.53 -15.60
N SER A 172 18.80 0.92 -14.45
CA SER A 172 19.20 -0.45 -14.15
C SER A 172 18.18 -1.13 -13.26
N VAL A 173 17.83 -2.36 -13.62
CA VAL A 173 16.89 -3.21 -12.90
C VAL A 173 17.61 -4.45 -12.40
N ALA A 174 17.55 -4.73 -11.10
CA ALA A 174 17.94 -6.01 -10.52
C ALA A 174 16.69 -6.88 -10.38
N CYS A 175 16.80 -8.17 -10.66
CA CYS A 175 15.76 -9.15 -10.38
C CYS A 175 16.25 -10.14 -9.33
N LEU A 176 15.44 -10.42 -8.30
CA LEU A 176 15.71 -11.54 -7.41
C LEU A 176 15.07 -12.79 -8.03
N ASP A 177 15.93 -13.77 -8.30
CA ASP A 177 15.59 -15.04 -8.94
C ASP A 177 16.33 -16.20 -8.27
N LEU A 178 15.91 -17.44 -8.56
CA LEU A 178 16.58 -18.64 -8.09
C LEU A 178 17.93 -18.87 -8.78
N ASP A 179 18.02 -18.43 -10.04
CA ASP A 179 19.23 -18.55 -10.88
C ASP A 179 19.75 -17.14 -11.18
N GLY A 180 20.88 -16.78 -10.56
CA GLY A 180 21.48 -15.46 -10.77
C GLY A 180 22.86 -15.34 -10.16
N ASP A 181 23.45 -14.17 -10.31
CA ASP A 181 24.70 -13.83 -9.66
C ASP A 181 24.53 -13.79 -8.15
N LYS A 182 25.56 -14.23 -7.44
CA LYS A 182 25.56 -14.17 -5.98
C LYS A 182 25.42 -12.72 -5.50
N LEU A 183 24.42 -12.47 -4.67
CA LEU A 183 24.13 -11.15 -4.15
C LEU A 183 25.31 -10.64 -3.32
N THR A 184 25.92 -9.53 -3.78
CA THR A 184 26.89 -8.75 -3.00
C THR A 184 26.36 -7.35 -2.76
N ALA A 185 26.68 -6.76 -1.61
CA ALA A 185 26.21 -5.43 -1.28
C ALA A 185 26.62 -4.37 -2.30
N GLU A 186 27.83 -4.49 -2.87
CA GLU A 186 28.36 -3.52 -3.84
C GLU A 186 27.63 -3.58 -5.18
N SER A 187 27.46 -4.77 -5.77
CA SER A 187 26.80 -4.91 -7.07
C SER A 187 25.31 -4.57 -6.98
N PHE A 188 24.64 -5.09 -5.93
CA PHE A 188 23.21 -4.94 -5.75
C PHE A 188 22.79 -3.49 -5.47
N SER A 189 23.59 -2.74 -4.71
CA SER A 189 23.27 -1.35 -4.34
C SER A 189 23.30 -0.36 -5.51
N ARG A 190 23.85 -0.73 -6.66
CA ARG A 190 23.96 0.14 -7.84
C ARG A 190 22.67 0.27 -8.64
N HIS A 191 21.72 -0.63 -8.44
CA HIS A 191 20.46 -0.61 -9.19
C HIS A 191 19.49 0.45 -8.68
N ASP A 192 18.66 0.94 -9.60
CA ASP A 192 17.62 1.94 -9.32
C ASP A 192 16.26 1.30 -9.04
N CYS A 193 16.04 0.09 -9.56
CA CYS A 193 14.82 -0.69 -9.39
C CYS A 193 15.14 -2.15 -9.05
N TYR A 194 14.39 -2.72 -8.12
CA TYR A 194 14.49 -4.10 -7.67
C TYR A 194 13.18 -4.82 -7.94
N LEU A 195 13.24 -5.82 -8.79
CA LEU A 195 12.10 -6.61 -9.24
C LEU A 195 12.00 -7.90 -8.43
N PHE A 196 10.83 -8.10 -7.84
CA PHE A 196 10.42 -9.32 -7.16
C PHE A 196 9.31 -9.99 -7.95
N GLY A 197 9.44 -11.28 -8.20
CA GLY A 197 8.45 -12.07 -8.91
C GLY A 197 7.25 -12.47 -8.07
N ASN A 198 6.26 -13.04 -8.75
CA ASN A 198 5.13 -13.71 -8.11
C ASN A 198 5.62 -14.87 -7.22
N GLU A 199 4.96 -15.08 -6.08
CA GLU A 199 5.37 -16.04 -5.05
C GLU A 199 5.48 -17.49 -5.58
N ALA A 200 4.65 -17.87 -6.54
CA ALA A 200 4.62 -19.22 -7.08
C ALA A 200 5.30 -19.36 -8.45
N ARG A 201 5.29 -18.31 -9.27
CA ARG A 201 5.69 -18.36 -10.69
C ARG A 201 6.93 -17.55 -11.03
N GLY A 202 7.40 -16.71 -10.09
CA GLY A 202 8.49 -15.77 -10.37
C GLY A 202 8.10 -14.70 -11.39
N VAL A 203 9.06 -14.31 -12.22
CA VAL A 203 8.86 -13.44 -13.39
C VAL A 203 9.09 -14.26 -14.66
N PRO A 204 8.28 -14.13 -15.71
CA PRO A 204 8.48 -14.84 -16.96
C PRO A 204 9.89 -14.58 -17.54
N PRO A 205 10.67 -15.61 -17.92
CA PRO A 205 12.06 -15.45 -18.41
C PRO A 205 12.17 -14.54 -19.63
N GLU A 206 11.18 -14.58 -20.53
CA GLU A 206 11.16 -13.72 -21.72
C GLU A 206 11.04 -12.24 -21.32
N ALA A 207 10.27 -11.95 -20.28
CA ALA A 207 10.10 -10.59 -19.77
C ALA A 207 11.39 -10.08 -19.10
N LEU A 208 12.11 -10.93 -18.37
CA LEU A 208 13.42 -10.60 -17.80
C LEU A 208 14.46 -10.30 -18.89
N ALA A 209 14.50 -11.13 -19.94
CA ALA A 209 15.40 -10.93 -21.07
C ALA A 209 15.12 -9.60 -21.81
N GLN A 210 13.86 -9.24 -22.02
CA GLN A 210 13.46 -7.98 -22.63
C GLN A 210 13.81 -6.75 -21.76
N LEU A 211 13.74 -6.89 -20.44
CA LEU A 211 14.14 -5.85 -19.50
C LEU A 211 15.65 -5.67 -19.41
N GLY A 212 16.46 -6.67 -19.81
CA GLY A 212 17.89 -6.69 -19.51
C GLY A 212 18.17 -6.63 -18.01
N ALA A 213 17.28 -7.16 -17.20
CA ALA A 213 17.41 -7.17 -15.75
C ALA A 213 18.58 -8.07 -15.32
N THR A 214 19.35 -7.61 -14.33
CA THR A 214 20.45 -8.43 -13.76
C THR A 214 19.87 -9.36 -12.70
N PRO A 215 19.91 -10.70 -12.89
CA PRO A 215 19.40 -11.65 -11.91
C PRO A 215 20.40 -11.81 -10.73
N TYR A 216 19.85 -11.91 -9.52
CA TYR A 216 20.58 -12.16 -8.27
C TYR A 216 19.90 -13.27 -7.46
N THR A 217 20.73 -14.09 -6.80
CA THR A 217 20.30 -15.18 -5.91
C THR A 217 20.94 -15.09 -4.52
#